data_ba7b0e5746edaa22d5838edd893fa191
#
_entry.id   ba7b0e5746edaa22d5838edd893fa191
#
_cell.length_a   1.000
_cell.length_b   1.000
_cell.length_c   1.000
_cell.angle_alpha   90.00
_cell.angle_beta   90.00
_cell.angle_gamma   90.00
#
_symmetry.space_group_name_H-M   'P 1'
#
loop_
_entity.id
_entity.type
_entity.pdbx_description
1 polymer ?
#
loop_
_entity_poly.entity_id
_entity_poly.type
_entity_poly.pdbx_seq_one_letter_code
_entity_poly.pdbx_strand_id
1 'polypeptide(L)'
;GTLLDLAFDDFIWNECLPKRHSETHHLSLTESQEILNQFYRNHKHTLAWYSSNYWTQTTGVDVLKLQQEFQHKIKARPGCMELLSALKAQDYQCWLVTNADCASLKLKLDNIPIQDFFEVIISSEQIGYAKEDIQFWQELQRLHYFAPESTIFLDDTLPVLKTAEKFGIRHLFTILQPSSLKSIRQPQDLEYKALGQLTELLSILNQIDRKDNDVKIA
;
A
#
# COMPACT_ATOMS: atom_id res chain seq x y z
N GLY A 1 -3.05 2.93 0.58
CA GLY A 1 -2.95 4.20 1.28
C GLY A 1 -2.12 5.23 0.54
N THR A 2 -1.29 4.80 -0.42
CA THR A 2 -0.41 5.72 -1.18
C THR A 2 -1.08 6.26 -2.43
N LEU A 3 -1.35 5.45 -3.43
CA LEU A 3 -2.01 5.88 -4.68
C LEU A 3 -3.53 5.74 -4.59
N LEU A 4 -4.00 4.70 -3.91
CA LEU A 4 -5.42 4.48 -3.66
C LEU A 4 -5.77 4.88 -2.23
N ASP A 5 -6.98 5.37 -2.04
CA ASP A 5 -7.50 5.72 -0.71
C ASP A 5 -7.67 4.46 0.15
N LEU A 6 -7.08 4.47 1.33
CA LEU A 6 -7.18 3.36 2.28
C LEU A 6 -8.59 3.21 2.89
N ALA A 7 -9.48 4.17 2.65
CA ALA A 7 -10.85 4.15 3.13
C ALA A 7 -11.62 2.89 2.74
N PHE A 8 -11.37 2.35 1.52
CA PHE A 8 -11.95 1.08 1.10
C PHE A 8 -11.48 -0.08 1.98
N ASP A 9 -10.18 -0.19 2.21
CA ASP A 9 -9.61 -1.25 3.05
C ASP A 9 -10.08 -1.09 4.51
N ASP A 10 -10.08 0.13 5.06
CA ASP A 10 -10.61 0.41 6.39
C ASP A 10 -12.08 -0.04 6.53
N PHE A 11 -12.92 0.25 5.53
CA PHE A 11 -14.32 -0.15 5.51
C PHE A 11 -14.48 -1.68 5.47
N ILE A 12 -13.74 -2.37 4.58
CA ILE A 12 -13.81 -3.83 4.48
C ILE A 12 -13.38 -4.50 5.79
N TRP A 13 -12.24 -4.11 6.35
CA TRP A 13 -11.64 -4.80 7.50
C TRP A 13 -12.27 -4.43 8.84
N ASN A 14 -12.72 -3.18 9.02
CA ASN A 14 -13.20 -2.71 10.31
C ASN A 14 -14.75 -2.70 10.44
N GLU A 15 -15.47 -2.74 9.31
CA GLU A 15 -16.94 -2.69 9.31
C GLU A 15 -17.56 -3.93 8.67
N CYS A 16 -17.21 -4.22 7.41
CA CYS A 16 -17.89 -5.29 6.65
C CYS A 16 -17.52 -6.68 7.14
N LEU A 17 -16.24 -6.97 7.32
CA LEU A 17 -15.78 -8.28 7.76
C LEU A 17 -16.32 -8.63 9.16
N PRO A 18 -16.23 -7.76 10.19
CA PRO A 18 -16.83 -8.04 11.49
C PRO A 18 -18.33 -8.32 11.43
N LYS A 19 -19.07 -7.54 10.64
CA LYS A 19 -20.49 -7.75 10.45
C LYS A 19 -20.79 -9.10 9.78
N ARG A 20 -20.14 -9.41 8.68
CA ARG A 20 -20.35 -10.68 7.97
C ARG A 20 -19.90 -11.88 8.81
N HIS A 21 -18.82 -11.75 9.58
CA HIS A 21 -18.35 -12.78 10.51
C HIS A 21 -19.35 -13.01 11.64
N SER A 22 -19.94 -11.96 12.22
CA SER A 22 -20.97 -12.10 13.25
C SER A 22 -22.21 -12.84 12.71
N GLU A 23 -22.67 -12.50 11.50
CA GLU A 23 -23.79 -13.17 10.83
C GLU A 23 -23.48 -14.65 10.54
N THR A 24 -22.28 -14.94 10.03
CA THR A 24 -21.86 -16.31 9.66
C THR A 24 -21.76 -17.23 10.87
N HIS A 25 -21.29 -16.71 12.00
CA HIS A 25 -21.01 -17.50 13.22
C HIS A 25 -22.09 -17.33 14.30
N HIS A 26 -23.19 -16.63 14.03
CA HIS A 26 -24.27 -16.35 14.99
C HIS A 26 -23.77 -15.68 16.28
N LEU A 27 -22.80 -14.76 16.14
CA LEU A 27 -22.21 -13.96 17.22
C LEU A 27 -22.85 -12.57 17.26
N SER A 28 -22.74 -11.90 18.39
CA SER A 28 -22.92 -10.44 18.42
C SER A 28 -21.79 -9.74 17.66
N LEU A 29 -22.04 -8.51 17.19
CA LEU A 29 -21.01 -7.72 16.52
C LEU A 29 -19.79 -7.48 17.43
N THR A 30 -20.02 -7.27 18.72
CA THR A 30 -18.95 -7.05 19.72
C THR A 30 -18.06 -8.28 19.85
N GLU A 31 -18.64 -9.48 20.02
CA GLU A 31 -17.88 -10.73 20.10
C GLU A 31 -17.06 -10.96 18.82
N SER A 32 -17.66 -10.73 17.65
CA SER A 32 -16.99 -10.83 16.37
C SER A 32 -15.78 -9.87 16.27
N GLN A 33 -15.96 -8.62 16.69
CA GLN A 33 -14.89 -7.63 16.70
C GLN A 33 -13.74 -8.01 17.65
N GLU A 34 -14.06 -8.55 18.83
CA GLU A 34 -13.04 -9.01 19.79
C GLU A 34 -12.19 -10.15 19.21
N ILE A 35 -12.85 -11.15 18.61
CA ILE A 35 -12.18 -12.30 17.98
C ILE A 35 -11.26 -11.81 16.83
N LEU A 36 -11.80 -11.01 15.93
CA LEU A 36 -11.04 -10.50 14.78
C LEU A 36 -9.87 -9.60 15.22
N ASN A 37 -10.09 -8.75 16.24
CA ASN A 37 -9.01 -7.92 16.80
C ASN A 37 -7.88 -8.75 17.42
N GLN A 38 -8.19 -9.91 18.01
CA GLN A 38 -7.15 -10.84 18.49
C GLN A 38 -6.37 -11.45 17.32
N PHE A 39 -7.05 -11.89 16.26
CA PHE A 39 -6.40 -12.39 15.05
C PHE A 39 -5.53 -11.31 14.40
N TYR A 40 -6.03 -10.08 14.30
CA TYR A 40 -5.29 -8.95 13.75
C TYR A 40 -3.99 -8.68 14.51
N ARG A 41 -4.02 -8.66 15.84
CA ARG A 41 -2.82 -8.46 16.66
C ARG A 41 -1.76 -9.53 16.44
N ASN A 42 -2.17 -10.78 16.24
CA ASN A 42 -1.26 -11.92 16.09
C ASN A 42 -0.57 -11.97 14.71
N HIS A 43 -1.17 -11.37 13.69
CA HIS A 43 -0.71 -11.49 12.29
C HIS A 43 -0.24 -10.17 11.68
N LYS A 44 -0.36 -9.08 12.42
CA LYS A 44 0.02 -7.74 11.94
C LYS A 44 1.44 -7.73 11.37
N HIS A 45 1.60 -7.12 10.19
CA HIS A 45 2.88 -6.99 9.48
C HIS A 45 3.48 -8.30 8.95
N THR A 46 2.72 -9.37 8.90
CA THR A 46 3.10 -10.62 8.23
C THR A 46 2.46 -10.72 6.85
N LEU A 47 2.97 -11.60 5.99
CA LEU A 47 2.36 -11.85 4.68
C LEU A 47 0.90 -12.32 4.81
N ALA A 48 0.61 -13.16 5.83
CA ALA A 48 -0.75 -13.64 6.12
C ALA A 48 -1.73 -12.48 6.41
N TRP A 49 -1.26 -11.40 7.03
CA TRP A 49 -2.05 -10.19 7.30
C TRP A 49 -2.70 -9.61 6.05
N TYR A 50 -2.02 -9.69 4.92
CA TYR A 50 -2.43 -9.08 3.66
C TYR A 50 -3.19 -10.04 2.72
N SER A 51 -3.30 -11.34 3.08
CA SER A 51 -3.89 -12.37 2.24
C SER A 51 -5.39 -12.50 2.44
N SER A 52 -6.19 -12.16 1.42
CA SER A 52 -7.64 -12.38 1.42
C SER A 52 -8.00 -13.86 1.56
N ASN A 53 -7.19 -14.76 0.98
CA ASN A 53 -7.39 -16.21 1.11
C ASN A 53 -7.14 -16.70 2.54
N TYR A 54 -6.06 -16.24 3.19
CA TYR A 54 -5.79 -16.58 4.58
C TYR A 54 -6.96 -16.17 5.49
N TRP A 55 -7.45 -14.96 5.35
CA TRP A 55 -8.57 -14.47 6.15
C TRP A 55 -9.88 -15.18 5.82
N THR A 56 -10.11 -15.58 4.57
CA THR A 56 -11.26 -16.41 4.19
C THR A 56 -11.25 -17.73 4.94
N GLN A 57 -10.10 -18.41 4.97
CA GLN A 57 -9.95 -19.67 5.70
C GLN A 57 -10.07 -19.50 7.22
N THR A 58 -9.52 -18.42 7.77
CA THR A 58 -9.52 -18.15 9.21
C THR A 58 -10.91 -17.73 9.73
N THR A 59 -11.64 -16.96 8.96
CA THR A 59 -12.91 -16.35 9.39
C THR A 59 -14.16 -17.07 8.88
N GLY A 60 -14.03 -17.95 7.89
CA GLY A 60 -15.18 -18.55 7.19
C GLY A 60 -15.96 -17.58 6.31
N VAL A 61 -15.49 -16.33 6.18
CA VAL A 61 -16.07 -15.30 5.30
C VAL A 61 -15.24 -15.16 4.04
N ASP A 62 -15.85 -15.29 2.87
CA ASP A 62 -15.17 -15.05 1.60
C ASP A 62 -14.80 -13.57 1.47
N VAL A 63 -13.55 -13.25 1.85
CA VAL A 63 -13.06 -11.87 1.91
C VAL A 63 -12.94 -11.23 0.54
N LEU A 64 -12.54 -12.00 -0.49
CA LEU A 64 -12.45 -11.47 -1.85
C LEU A 64 -13.83 -11.13 -2.40
N LYS A 65 -14.82 -12.00 -2.18
CA LYS A 65 -16.21 -11.73 -2.56
C LYS A 65 -16.75 -10.51 -1.83
N LEU A 66 -16.44 -10.37 -0.55
CA LEU A 66 -16.81 -9.18 0.24
C LEU A 66 -16.19 -7.91 -0.35
N GLN A 67 -14.93 -7.93 -0.76
CA GLN A 67 -14.30 -6.81 -1.46
C GLN A 67 -14.98 -6.50 -2.79
N GLN A 68 -15.36 -7.51 -3.57
CA GLN A 68 -16.08 -7.35 -4.84
C GLN A 68 -17.47 -6.72 -4.65
N GLU A 69 -18.21 -7.08 -3.61
CA GLU A 69 -19.52 -6.49 -3.29
C GLU A 69 -19.41 -4.96 -3.12
N PHE A 70 -18.30 -4.47 -2.59
CA PHE A 70 -18.07 -3.04 -2.31
C PHE A 70 -17.02 -2.39 -3.20
N GLN A 71 -16.64 -3.00 -4.31
CA GLN A 71 -15.59 -2.49 -5.20
C GLN A 71 -15.82 -1.06 -5.70
N HIS A 72 -17.09 -0.61 -5.79
CA HIS A 72 -17.45 0.75 -6.16
C HIS A 72 -16.91 1.83 -5.18
N LYS A 73 -16.45 1.42 -4.00
CA LYS A 73 -15.80 2.28 -2.99
C LYS A 73 -14.29 2.44 -3.20
N ILE A 74 -13.70 1.65 -4.10
CA ILE A 74 -12.28 1.80 -4.46
C ILE A 74 -12.10 3.14 -5.17
N LYS A 75 -11.20 3.97 -4.66
CA LYS A 75 -10.94 5.31 -5.21
C LYS A 75 -9.45 5.58 -5.31
N ALA A 76 -9.04 6.24 -6.39
CA ALA A 76 -7.73 6.85 -6.44
C ALA A 76 -7.68 8.06 -5.49
N ARG A 77 -6.52 8.31 -4.91
CA ARG A 77 -6.29 9.53 -4.13
C ARG A 77 -6.28 10.77 -5.04
N PRO A 78 -6.65 11.95 -4.52
CA PRO A 78 -6.50 13.20 -5.26
C PRO A 78 -5.06 13.37 -5.77
N GLY A 79 -4.91 13.80 -7.02
CA GLY A 79 -3.62 13.98 -7.65
C GLY A 79 -2.92 12.70 -8.15
N CYS A 80 -3.51 11.51 -7.97
CA CYS A 80 -2.91 10.24 -8.40
C CYS A 80 -2.65 10.20 -9.92
N MET A 81 -3.67 10.44 -10.73
CA MET A 81 -3.55 10.42 -12.19
C MET A 81 -2.66 11.54 -12.71
N GLU A 82 -2.73 12.72 -12.08
CA GLU A 82 -1.90 13.87 -12.40
C GLU A 82 -0.41 13.58 -12.14
N LEU A 83 -0.09 13.02 -10.97
CA LEU A 83 1.27 12.60 -10.64
C LEU A 83 1.78 11.55 -11.65
N LEU A 84 1.05 10.46 -11.85
CA LEU A 84 1.47 9.36 -12.73
C LEU A 84 1.66 9.83 -14.17
N SER A 85 0.75 10.66 -14.68
CA SER A 85 0.87 11.24 -16.02
C SER A 85 2.10 12.14 -16.16
N ALA A 86 2.39 12.96 -15.14
CA ALA A 86 3.55 13.84 -15.14
C ALA A 86 4.87 13.05 -15.05
N LEU A 87 4.93 11.98 -14.23
CA LEU A 87 6.09 11.10 -14.13
C LEU A 87 6.37 10.40 -15.47
N LYS A 88 5.33 9.85 -16.10
CA LYS A 88 5.44 9.21 -17.42
C LYS A 88 5.90 10.18 -18.50
N ALA A 89 5.39 11.41 -18.50
CA ALA A 89 5.78 12.45 -19.47
C ALA A 89 7.24 12.92 -19.30
N GLN A 90 7.84 12.69 -18.15
CA GLN A 90 9.24 13.00 -17.83
C GLN A 90 10.14 11.77 -17.86
N ASP A 91 9.66 10.65 -18.41
CA ASP A 91 10.39 9.38 -18.58
C ASP A 91 10.89 8.76 -17.25
N TYR A 92 10.21 9.05 -16.12
CA TYR A 92 10.51 8.38 -14.87
C TYR A 92 10.01 6.93 -14.89
N GLN A 93 10.88 6.00 -14.50
CA GLN A 93 10.51 4.60 -14.30
C GLN A 93 9.69 4.46 -13.01
N CYS A 94 8.44 4.03 -13.14
CA CYS A 94 7.55 3.86 -12.01
C CYS A 94 7.26 2.38 -11.75
N TRP A 95 7.37 1.96 -10.49
CA TRP A 95 6.99 0.62 -10.04
C TRP A 95 5.87 0.67 -9.03
N LEU A 96 4.93 -0.25 -9.16
CA LEU A 96 3.87 -0.48 -8.16
C LEU A 96 4.23 -1.69 -7.30
N VAL A 97 4.57 -1.43 -6.06
CA VAL A 97 4.98 -2.45 -5.09
C VAL A 97 4.03 -2.43 -3.90
N THR A 98 3.28 -3.52 -3.68
CA THR A 98 2.18 -3.54 -2.71
C THR A 98 2.16 -4.79 -1.85
N ASN A 99 1.64 -4.65 -0.61
CA ASN A 99 1.33 -5.78 0.24
C ASN A 99 -0.04 -6.43 -0.07
N ALA A 100 -0.91 -5.78 -0.86
CA ALA A 100 -2.16 -6.42 -1.27
C ALA A 100 -1.86 -7.72 -2.01
N ASP A 101 -2.58 -8.80 -1.70
CA ASP A 101 -2.49 -10.06 -2.45
C ASP A 101 -2.88 -9.87 -3.92
N CYS A 102 -2.51 -10.83 -4.77
CA CYS A 102 -2.71 -10.72 -6.21
C CYS A 102 -4.19 -10.55 -6.60
N ALA A 103 -5.12 -11.20 -5.88
CA ALA A 103 -6.54 -11.12 -6.17
C ALA A 103 -7.12 -9.74 -5.80
N SER A 104 -6.77 -9.23 -4.62
CA SER A 104 -7.15 -7.89 -4.17
C SER A 104 -6.50 -6.80 -5.03
N LEU A 105 -5.23 -6.97 -5.43
CA LEU A 105 -4.54 -6.07 -6.35
C LEU A 105 -5.24 -6.01 -7.71
N LYS A 106 -5.55 -7.18 -8.29
CA LYS A 106 -6.29 -7.24 -9.55
C LYS A 106 -7.62 -6.51 -9.46
N LEU A 107 -8.40 -6.76 -8.41
CA LEU A 107 -9.69 -6.08 -8.19
C LEU A 107 -9.51 -4.55 -8.15
N LYS A 108 -8.49 -4.07 -7.45
CA LYS A 108 -8.20 -2.63 -7.35
C LYS A 108 -7.81 -2.03 -8.71
N LEU A 109 -6.98 -2.70 -9.48
CA LEU A 109 -6.56 -2.24 -10.81
C LEU A 109 -7.67 -2.32 -11.87
N ASP A 110 -8.56 -3.30 -11.78
CA ASP A 110 -9.75 -3.38 -12.64
C ASP A 110 -10.71 -2.18 -12.41
N ASN A 111 -10.76 -1.64 -11.19
CA ASN A 111 -11.60 -0.48 -10.86
C ASN A 111 -10.89 0.86 -11.09
N ILE A 112 -9.57 0.92 -10.91
CA ILE A 112 -8.74 2.11 -11.13
C ILE A 112 -7.62 1.72 -12.10
N PRO A 113 -7.80 1.93 -13.42
CA PRO A 113 -6.88 1.44 -14.44
C PRO A 113 -5.62 2.30 -14.53
N ILE A 114 -4.68 2.11 -13.61
CA ILE A 114 -3.39 2.81 -13.55
C ILE A 114 -2.19 1.93 -13.94
N GLN A 115 -2.43 0.68 -14.34
CA GLN A 115 -1.36 -0.29 -14.64
C GLN A 115 -0.39 0.17 -15.74
N ASP A 116 -0.88 0.92 -16.73
CA ASP A 116 -0.08 1.38 -17.88
C ASP A 116 0.95 2.49 -17.53
N PHE A 117 0.95 2.93 -16.28
CA PHE A 117 1.95 3.86 -15.76
C PHE A 117 3.16 3.17 -15.13
N PHE A 118 3.13 1.84 -14.98
CA PHE A 118 4.16 1.10 -14.25
C PHE A 118 4.85 0.09 -15.16
N GLU A 119 6.18 0.07 -15.10
CA GLU A 119 7.00 -0.96 -15.77
C GLU A 119 6.95 -2.29 -15.02
N VAL A 120 6.83 -2.22 -13.69
CA VAL A 120 6.77 -3.38 -12.80
C VAL A 120 5.61 -3.23 -11.85
N ILE A 121 4.79 -4.26 -11.71
CA ILE A 121 3.71 -4.36 -10.73
C ILE A 121 3.93 -5.64 -9.93
N ILE A 122 4.19 -5.51 -8.64
CA ILE A 122 4.55 -6.62 -7.75
C ILE A 122 3.69 -6.61 -6.50
N SER A 123 3.06 -7.74 -6.22
CA SER A 123 2.48 -8.06 -4.91
C SER A 123 3.52 -8.74 -4.02
N SER A 124 3.50 -8.44 -2.73
CA SER A 124 4.32 -9.15 -1.73
C SER A 124 4.03 -10.66 -1.69
N GLU A 125 2.82 -11.07 -2.08
CA GLU A 125 2.47 -12.48 -2.23
C GLU A 125 3.34 -13.18 -3.29
N GLN A 126 3.69 -12.52 -4.39
CA GLN A 126 4.55 -13.06 -5.45
C GLN A 126 6.01 -13.21 -5.00
N ILE A 127 6.45 -12.31 -4.11
CA ILE A 127 7.80 -12.36 -3.52
C ILE A 127 7.89 -13.39 -2.39
N GLY A 128 6.78 -13.65 -1.67
CA GLY A 128 6.73 -14.55 -0.52
C GLY A 128 7.06 -13.90 0.83
N TYR A 129 7.32 -12.59 0.86
CA TYR A 129 7.62 -11.80 2.05
C TYR A 129 6.83 -10.49 2.04
N ALA A 130 6.36 -10.02 3.20
CA ALA A 130 5.74 -8.71 3.33
C ALA A 130 6.80 -7.60 3.22
N LYS A 131 6.41 -6.38 2.79
CA LYS A 131 7.34 -5.23 2.65
C LYS A 131 8.02 -4.82 3.96
N GLU A 132 7.47 -5.23 5.09
CA GLU A 132 8.05 -5.08 6.42
C GLU A 132 9.22 -6.01 6.69
N ASP A 133 9.44 -7.02 5.86
CA ASP A 133 10.57 -7.95 5.95
C ASP A 133 11.70 -7.50 5.01
N ILE A 134 12.94 -7.51 5.49
CA ILE A 134 14.11 -7.16 4.68
C ILE A 134 14.30 -8.10 3.49
N GLN A 135 13.87 -9.35 3.62
CA GLN A 135 13.94 -10.35 2.56
C GLN A 135 13.09 -9.98 1.35
N PHE A 136 11.97 -9.26 1.58
CA PHE A 136 11.17 -8.73 0.49
C PHE A 136 12.02 -7.84 -0.45
N TRP A 137 12.76 -6.89 0.10
CA TRP A 137 13.58 -5.94 -0.66
C TRP A 137 14.77 -6.60 -1.35
N GLN A 138 15.39 -7.59 -0.69
CA GLN A 138 16.48 -8.37 -1.26
C GLN A 138 15.99 -9.20 -2.46
N GLU A 139 14.86 -9.88 -2.35
CA GLU A 139 14.28 -10.67 -3.44
C GLU A 139 13.74 -9.76 -4.55
N LEU A 140 13.11 -8.63 -4.22
CA LEU A 140 12.68 -7.67 -5.22
C LEU A 140 13.84 -7.18 -6.07
N GLN A 141 14.96 -6.79 -5.46
CA GLN A 141 16.15 -6.32 -6.19
C GLN A 141 16.81 -7.45 -7.00
N ARG A 142 16.76 -8.69 -6.51
CA ARG A 142 17.26 -9.85 -7.25
C ARG A 142 16.45 -10.15 -8.51
N LEU A 143 15.15 -9.99 -8.46
CA LEU A 143 14.22 -10.24 -9.57
C LEU A 143 14.16 -9.06 -10.54
N HIS A 144 14.18 -7.87 -10.02
CA HIS A 144 14.09 -6.60 -10.75
C HIS A 144 15.13 -5.64 -10.21
N TYR A 145 16.23 -5.49 -10.93
CA TYR A 145 17.33 -4.63 -10.47
C TYR A 145 16.90 -3.16 -10.40
N PHE A 146 17.19 -2.54 -9.28
CA PHE A 146 17.12 -1.09 -9.06
C PHE A 146 18.27 -0.65 -8.14
N ALA A 147 18.65 0.62 -8.21
CA ALA A 147 19.65 1.23 -7.34
C ALA A 147 18.97 1.91 -6.15
N PRO A 148 19.07 1.36 -4.91
CA PRO A 148 18.37 1.90 -3.75
C PRO A 148 18.69 3.37 -3.46
N GLU A 149 19.95 3.77 -3.67
CA GLU A 149 20.46 5.12 -3.43
C GLU A 149 19.85 6.18 -4.35
N SER A 150 19.39 5.79 -5.54
CA SER A 150 18.72 6.66 -6.51
C SER A 150 17.21 6.41 -6.62
N THR A 151 16.65 5.61 -5.70
CA THR A 151 15.23 5.27 -5.69
C THR A 151 14.46 6.17 -4.72
N ILE A 152 13.31 6.65 -5.18
CA ILE A 152 12.31 7.29 -4.33
C ILE A 152 11.24 6.26 -4.00
N PHE A 153 10.96 6.08 -2.72
CA PHE A 153 9.91 5.20 -2.26
C PHE A 153 8.89 5.95 -1.40
N LEU A 154 7.63 5.76 -1.74
CA LEU A 154 6.50 6.41 -1.09
C LEU A 154 5.56 5.35 -0.51
N ASP A 155 5.36 5.35 0.81
CA ASP A 155 4.47 4.41 1.51
C ASP A 155 3.81 5.08 2.71
N ASP A 156 2.61 4.63 3.06
CA ASP A 156 1.86 5.16 4.20
C ASP A 156 2.16 4.44 5.52
N THR A 157 2.93 3.34 5.47
CA THR A 157 3.18 2.42 6.59
C THR A 157 4.59 2.57 7.14
N LEU A 158 4.72 3.07 8.38
CA LEU A 158 6.01 3.33 9.01
C LEU A 158 6.95 2.10 9.07
N PRO A 159 6.53 0.89 9.47
CA PRO A 159 7.39 -0.30 9.44
C PRO A 159 7.93 -0.63 8.05
N VAL A 160 7.16 -0.41 6.99
CA VAL A 160 7.60 -0.61 5.60
C VAL A 160 8.71 0.38 5.25
N LEU A 161 8.53 1.67 5.55
CA LEU A 161 9.54 2.71 5.31
C LEU A 161 10.83 2.42 6.06
N LYS A 162 10.75 2.00 7.34
CA LYS A 162 11.93 1.62 8.14
C LYS A 162 12.70 0.45 7.54
N THR A 163 11.99 -0.51 6.96
CA THR A 163 12.66 -1.66 6.33
C THR A 163 13.27 -1.27 4.99
N ALA A 164 12.60 -0.42 4.22
CA ALA A 164 13.15 0.15 2.98
C ALA A 164 14.42 0.98 3.24
N GLU A 165 14.44 1.77 4.32
CA GLU A 165 15.62 2.53 4.77
C GLU A 165 16.78 1.61 5.14
N LYS A 166 16.51 0.56 5.94
CA LYS A 166 17.52 -0.46 6.31
C LYS A 166 18.09 -1.19 5.08
N PHE A 167 17.28 -1.35 4.05
CA PHE A 167 17.72 -1.93 2.80
C PHE A 167 18.63 -1.00 2.00
N GLY A 168 18.54 0.32 2.20
CA GLY A 168 19.38 1.34 1.58
C GLY A 168 18.64 2.29 0.65
N ILE A 169 17.31 2.25 0.58
CA ILE A 169 16.55 3.23 -0.19
C ILE A 169 16.72 4.62 0.46
N ARG A 170 17.21 5.57 -0.34
CA ARG A 170 17.65 6.87 0.16
C ARG A 170 16.52 7.90 0.32
N HIS A 171 15.56 7.91 -0.60
CA HIS A 171 14.53 8.94 -0.63
C HIS A 171 13.18 8.35 -0.21
N LEU A 172 12.82 8.54 1.04
CA LEU A 172 11.64 7.96 1.66
C LEU A 172 10.62 9.04 2.01
N PHE A 173 9.39 8.81 1.60
CA PHE A 173 8.28 9.73 1.86
C PHE A 173 7.05 8.95 2.36
N THR A 174 6.22 9.65 3.14
CA THR A 174 4.93 9.12 3.57
C THR A 174 3.78 10.03 3.14
N ILE A 175 2.56 9.64 3.48
CA ILE A 175 1.32 10.36 3.16
C ILE A 175 0.72 10.90 4.45
N LEU A 176 0.28 12.16 4.48
CA LEU A 176 -0.37 12.77 5.64
C LEU A 176 -1.73 12.15 5.96
N GLN A 177 -2.51 11.82 4.95
CA GLN A 177 -3.84 11.25 5.13
C GLN A 177 -4.06 10.02 4.25
N PRO A 178 -3.55 8.82 4.61
CA PRO A 178 -3.72 7.61 3.80
C PRO A 178 -5.18 7.21 3.55
N SER A 179 -6.04 7.48 4.53
CA SER A 179 -7.48 7.19 4.49
C SER A 179 -8.28 8.47 4.64
N SER A 180 -9.19 8.72 3.70
CA SER A 180 -10.12 9.86 3.78
C SER A 180 -11.13 9.76 4.94
N LEU A 181 -11.27 8.58 5.54
CA LEU A 181 -12.11 8.37 6.73
C LEU A 181 -11.42 8.74 8.04
N LYS A 182 -10.10 9.02 8.01
CA LYS A 182 -9.31 9.32 9.20
C LYS A 182 -8.82 10.76 9.19
N SER A 183 -8.52 11.29 10.37
CA SER A 183 -7.91 12.61 10.51
C SER A 183 -6.54 12.66 9.84
N ILE A 184 -6.18 13.86 9.39
CA ILE A 184 -4.85 14.14 8.84
C ILE A 184 -3.80 13.96 9.95
N ARG A 185 -2.73 13.24 9.67
CA ARG A 185 -1.58 13.07 10.58
C ARG A 185 -0.85 14.41 10.73
N GLN A 186 -0.30 14.65 11.90
CA GLN A 186 0.51 15.85 12.11
C GLN A 186 1.93 15.60 11.59
N PRO A 187 2.50 16.47 10.75
CA PRO A 187 3.83 16.26 10.16
C PRO A 187 4.94 16.09 11.21
N GLN A 188 4.84 16.78 12.36
CA GLN A 188 5.82 16.71 13.45
C GLN A 188 5.84 15.35 14.16
N ASP A 189 4.77 14.53 14.02
CA ASP A 189 4.68 13.21 14.64
C ASP A 189 5.19 12.10 13.70
N LEU A 190 5.66 12.47 12.50
CA LEU A 190 6.10 11.53 11.48
C LEU A 190 7.63 11.51 11.38
N GLU A 191 8.20 10.30 11.28
CA GLU A 191 9.65 10.11 11.15
C GLU A 191 10.16 10.44 9.73
N TYR A 192 9.30 10.35 8.72
CA TYR A 192 9.62 10.60 7.32
C TYR A 192 8.87 11.81 6.79
N LYS A 193 9.47 12.50 5.82
CA LYS A 193 8.82 13.62 5.15
C LYS A 193 7.49 13.17 4.54
N ALA A 194 6.42 13.87 4.89
CA ALA A 194 5.06 13.53 4.48
C ALA A 194 4.57 14.44 3.36
N LEU A 195 3.84 13.86 2.41
CA LEU A 195 3.14 14.57 1.37
C LEU A 195 1.68 14.79 1.77
N GLY A 196 1.20 16.02 1.69
CA GLY A 196 -0.20 16.37 1.82
C GLY A 196 -0.97 16.01 0.54
N GLN A 197 -0.35 16.27 -0.60
CA GLN A 197 -0.85 15.91 -1.92
C GLN A 197 0.22 15.14 -2.70
N LEU A 198 -0.21 14.17 -3.51
CA LEU A 198 0.71 13.35 -4.31
C LEU A 198 1.54 14.19 -5.29
N THR A 199 0.96 15.25 -5.85
CA THR A 199 1.62 16.15 -6.80
C THR A 199 2.80 16.94 -6.22
N GLU A 200 2.90 17.05 -4.88
CA GLU A 200 4.06 17.67 -4.23
C GLU A 200 5.37 16.92 -4.55
N LEU A 201 5.28 15.62 -4.88
CA LEU A 201 6.43 14.83 -5.28
C LEU A 201 7.14 15.40 -6.51
N LEU A 202 6.41 15.99 -7.46
CA LEU A 202 6.98 16.59 -8.66
C LEU A 202 7.94 17.74 -8.34
N SER A 203 7.59 18.56 -7.35
CA SER A 203 8.47 19.65 -6.89
C SER A 203 9.72 19.11 -6.18
N ILE A 204 9.59 18.00 -5.48
CA ILE A 204 10.70 17.34 -4.78
C ILE A 204 11.66 16.72 -5.79
N LEU A 205 11.16 16.04 -6.81
CA LEU A 205 11.97 15.49 -7.90
C LEU A 205 12.84 16.56 -8.56
N ASN A 206 12.25 17.69 -8.93
CA ASN A 206 12.98 18.82 -9.51
C ASN A 206 14.10 19.35 -8.60
N GLN A 207 13.99 19.18 -7.28
CA GLN A 207 15.04 19.59 -6.32
C GLN A 207 16.15 18.53 -6.20
N ILE A 208 15.78 17.26 -6.27
CA ILE A 208 16.74 16.14 -6.24
C ILE A 208 17.58 16.15 -7.52
N ASP A 209 16.96 16.21 -8.69
CA ASP A 209 17.64 16.20 -9.99
C ASP A 209 18.62 17.38 -10.17
N ARG A 210 18.32 18.53 -9.54
CA ARG A 210 19.24 19.68 -9.56
C ARG A 210 20.45 19.52 -8.66
N LYS A 211 20.35 18.70 -7.61
CA LYS A 211 21.43 18.46 -6.64
C LYS A 211 22.37 17.33 -7.06
N ASP A 212 21.79 16.33 -7.68
CA ASP A 212 22.47 15.11 -8.11
C ASP A 212 22.43 15.07 -9.65
N ASN A 213 23.29 15.81 -10.33
CA ASN A 213 23.41 15.81 -11.80
C ASN A 213 23.71 14.42 -12.42
N ASP A 214 23.69 13.36 -11.62
CA ASP A 214 23.96 11.96 -12.00
C ASP A 214 22.86 10.97 -11.54
N VAL A 215 21.69 11.43 -11.06
CA VAL A 215 20.66 10.51 -10.55
C VAL A 215 19.79 10.00 -11.69
N LYS A 216 20.02 8.76 -12.09
CA LYS A 216 19.02 7.97 -12.84
C LYS A 216 18.04 7.38 -11.82
N ILE A 217 16.75 7.68 -12.00
CA ILE A 217 15.68 7.19 -11.13
C ILE A 217 15.26 5.81 -11.61
N ALA A 218 15.26 4.83 -10.70
CA ALA A 218 14.69 3.50 -10.89
C ALA A 218 13.36 3.37 -10.13
#